data_8a1332b01ea88b04bdcfa4ed510570c3
#
_entry.id   8a1332b01ea88b04bdcfa4ed510570c3
#
_cell.length_a   1.000
_cell.length_b   1.000
_cell.length_c   1.000
_cell.angle_alpha   90.00
_cell.angle_beta   90.00
_cell.angle_gamma   90.00
#
_symmetry.space_group_name_H-M   'P 1'
#
loop_
_entity.id
_entity.type
_entity.pdbx_description
1 polymer ?
#
loop_
_entity_poly.entity_id
_entity_poly.type
_entity_poly.pdbx_seq_one_letter_code
_entity_poly.pdbx_strand_id
1 'polypeptide(L)' 'MKKNKILKIRLSEDVAKKLAAISKNEKMSVQNEITAMIRQKISYYERVKGNIKSEELQGISLDEFSDEE' A
#
# COMPACT_ATOMS: atom_id res chain seq x y z
N MET A 1 1.51 20.03 6.87
CA MET A 1 1.66 19.57 5.49
C MET A 1 2.10 18.13 5.46
N LYS A 2 1.46 17.35 4.65
CA LYS A 2 1.76 15.93 4.58
C LYS A 2 2.93 15.67 3.65
N LYS A 3 3.74 14.73 4.05
CA LYS A 3 4.83 14.26 3.22
C LYS A 3 4.47 12.90 2.64
N ASN A 4 4.65 12.77 1.37
CA ASN A 4 4.45 11.50 0.71
C ASN A 4 5.75 10.74 0.64
N LYS A 5 5.66 9.46 0.85
CA LYS A 5 6.82 8.61 0.78
C LYS A 5 6.62 7.63 -0.36
N ILE A 6 7.66 7.41 -1.12
CA ILE A 6 7.59 6.49 -2.26
C ILE A 6 8.21 5.18 -1.85
N LEU A 7 7.43 4.12 -1.93
CA LEU A 7 7.89 2.77 -1.70
C LEU A 7 7.77 1.99 -2.99
N LYS A 8 8.81 1.27 -3.34
CA LYS A 8 8.81 0.47 -4.55
C LYS A 8 8.51 -0.97 -4.19
N ILE A 9 7.66 -1.58 -4.98
CA ILE A 9 7.33 -2.99 -4.79
C ILE A 9 7.49 -3.71 -6.12
N ARG A 10 7.70 -5.00 -6.04
CA ARG A 10 7.79 -5.84 -7.22
C ARG A 10 6.57 -6.70 -7.33
N LEU A 11 6.02 -6.74 -8.51
CA LEU A 11 4.88 -7.60 -8.81
C LEU A 11 5.27 -8.49 -9.97
N SER A 12 4.82 -9.73 -9.92
CA SER A 12 4.98 -10.57 -11.10
C SER A 12 4.17 -9.96 -12.25
N GLU A 13 4.57 -10.30 -13.46
CA GLU A 13 3.88 -9.76 -14.61
C GLU A 13 2.40 -10.18 -14.61
N ASP A 14 2.15 -11.39 -14.19
CA ASP A 14 0.78 -11.90 -14.13
C ASP A 14 -0.07 -11.09 -13.16
N VAL A 15 0.46 -10.83 -11.98
CA VAL A 15 -0.26 -10.06 -10.98
C VAL A 15 -0.47 -8.63 -11.45
N ALA A 16 0.55 -8.06 -12.07
CA ALA A 16 0.43 -6.69 -12.56
C ALA A 16 -0.64 -6.58 -13.63
N LYS A 17 -0.71 -7.56 -14.51
CA LYS A 17 -1.73 -7.54 -15.56
C LYS A 17 -3.13 -7.71 -15.01
N LYS A 18 -3.26 -8.57 -14.01
CA LYS A 18 -4.57 -8.76 -13.39
C LYS A 18 -5.02 -7.50 -12.67
N LEU A 19 -4.08 -6.84 -12.01
CA LEU A 19 -4.40 -5.59 -11.35
C LEU A 19 -4.83 -4.52 -12.35
N ALA A 20 -4.14 -4.45 -13.47
CA ALA A 20 -4.50 -3.50 -14.52
C ALA A 20 -5.89 -3.79 -15.08
N ALA A 21 -6.22 -5.08 -15.23
CA ALA A 21 -7.54 -5.46 -15.72
C ALA A 21 -8.63 -5.05 -14.74
N ILE A 22 -8.38 -5.24 -13.46
CA ILE A 22 -9.34 -4.84 -12.45
C ILE A 22 -9.55 -3.34 -12.47
N SER A 23 -8.46 -2.60 -12.57
CA SER A 23 -8.54 -1.14 -12.60
C SER A 23 -9.34 -0.67 -13.80
N LYS A 24 -9.15 -1.30 -14.94
CA LYS A 24 -9.87 -0.93 -16.14
C LYS A 24 -11.36 -1.20 -15.97
N ASN A 25 -11.69 -2.35 -15.41
CA ASN A 25 -13.10 -2.71 -15.22
C ASN A 25 -13.78 -1.79 -14.23
N GLU A 26 -13.05 -1.35 -13.23
CA GLU A 26 -13.62 -0.47 -12.20
C GLU A 26 -13.45 0.99 -12.55
N LYS A 27 -12.84 1.28 -13.68
CA LYS A 27 -12.67 2.65 -14.15
C LYS A 27 -11.89 3.50 -13.17
N MET A 28 -10.87 2.88 -12.59
CA MET A 28 -9.95 3.56 -11.68
C MET A 28 -8.55 3.45 -12.22
N SER A 29 -7.70 4.38 -11.83
CA SER A 29 -6.29 4.23 -12.15
C SER A 29 -5.70 3.10 -11.30
N VAL A 30 -4.62 2.51 -11.80
CA VAL A 30 -3.94 1.46 -11.05
C VAL A 30 -3.49 1.98 -9.70
N GLN A 31 -2.99 3.21 -9.67
CA GLN A 31 -2.51 3.79 -8.44
C GLN A 31 -3.64 3.95 -7.42
N ASN A 32 -4.80 4.40 -7.87
CA ASN A 32 -5.94 4.55 -6.97
C ASN A 32 -6.41 3.20 -6.48
N GLU A 33 -6.38 2.19 -7.34
CA GLU A 33 -6.76 0.86 -6.94
C GLU A 33 -5.86 0.33 -5.84
N ILE A 34 -4.56 0.51 -6.02
CA ILE A 34 -3.59 0.06 -5.03
C ILE A 34 -3.79 0.81 -3.72
N THR A 35 -3.98 2.12 -3.80
CA THR A 35 -4.18 2.91 -2.59
C THR A 35 -5.41 2.46 -1.83
N ALA A 36 -6.48 2.15 -2.54
CA ALA A 36 -7.71 1.69 -1.90
C ALA A 36 -7.48 0.37 -1.18
N MET A 37 -6.76 -0.55 -1.83
CA MET A 37 -6.48 -1.84 -1.21
C MET A 37 -5.64 -1.68 0.05
N ILE A 38 -4.66 -0.79 0.00
CA ILE A 38 -3.80 -0.56 1.16
C ILE A 38 -4.62 0.00 2.32
N ARG A 39 -5.48 0.96 2.04
CA ARG A 39 -6.31 1.55 3.08
C ARG A 39 -7.25 0.52 3.69
N GLN A 40 -7.78 -0.36 2.87
CA GLN A 40 -8.66 -1.40 3.37
C GLN A 40 -7.90 -2.34 4.29
N LYS A 41 -6.67 -2.69 3.92
CA LYS A 41 -5.88 -3.57 4.76
C LYS A 41 -5.57 -2.93 6.10
N ILE A 42 -5.21 -1.66 6.06
CA ILE A 42 -4.90 -0.95 7.30
C ILE A 42 -6.14 -0.86 8.20
N SER A 43 -7.28 -0.49 7.60
CA SER A 43 -8.52 -0.39 8.37
C SER A 43 -8.88 -1.72 8.99
N TYR A 44 -8.73 -2.80 8.23
CA TYR A 44 -9.06 -4.12 8.73
C TYR A 44 -8.14 -4.49 9.89
N TYR A 45 -6.85 -4.24 9.72
CA TYR A 45 -5.89 -4.58 10.76
C TYR A 45 -6.19 -3.82 12.05
N GLU A 46 -6.49 -2.53 11.94
CA GLU A 46 -6.74 -1.72 13.12
C GLU A 46 -8.06 -2.11 13.79
N ARG A 47 -9.02 -2.58 13.02
CA ARG A 47 -10.28 -3.01 13.61
C ARG A 47 -10.11 -4.30 14.38
N VAL A 48 -9.27 -5.20 13.89
CA VAL A 48 -9.08 -6.50 14.51
C VAL A 48 -8.04 -6.45 15.62
N LYS A 49 -6.94 -5.75 15.41
CA LYS A 49 -5.82 -5.75 16.33
C LYS A 49 -5.72 -4.48 17.15
N GLY A 50 -6.52 -3.46 16.84
CA GLY A 50 -6.42 -2.18 17.50
C GLY A 50 -5.57 -1.19 16.73
N ASN A 51 -5.73 0.06 17.06
CA ASN A 51 -5.03 1.13 16.37
C ASN A 51 -3.53 0.98 16.54
N ILE A 52 -2.82 1.30 15.47
CA ILE A 52 -1.36 1.31 15.52
C ILE A 52 -0.94 2.56 16.25
N LYS A 53 -0.11 2.38 17.27
CA LYS A 53 0.26 3.50 18.13
C LYS A 53 1.35 4.33 17.50
N SER A 54 1.32 5.62 17.83
CA SER A 54 2.34 6.54 17.34
C SER A 54 3.74 6.08 17.68
N GLU A 55 3.89 5.50 18.85
CA GLU A 55 5.20 5.04 19.31
C GLU A 55 5.74 3.95 18.39
N GLU A 56 4.87 3.08 17.93
CA GLU A 56 5.29 2.04 17.00
C GLU A 56 5.72 2.64 15.67
N LEU A 57 5.01 3.65 15.22
CA LEU A 57 5.34 4.29 13.96
C LEU A 57 6.68 5.01 14.02
N GLN A 58 6.97 5.61 15.16
CA GLN A 58 8.23 6.34 15.29
C GLN A 58 9.43 5.42 15.24
N GLY A 59 9.25 4.17 15.60
CA GLY A 59 10.36 3.22 15.58
C GLY A 59 10.61 2.59 14.23
N ILE A 60 9.80 2.93 13.23
CA ILE A 60 9.91 2.30 11.93
C ILE A 60 10.70 3.19 10.98
N SER A 61 11.72 2.61 10.37
CA SER A 61 12.47 3.26 9.32
C SER A 61 12.02 2.71 7.99
N LEU A 62 11.49 3.59 7.14
CA LEU A 62 11.01 3.14 5.84
C LEU A 62 12.15 2.69 4.93
N ASP A 63 13.35 3.15 5.22
CA ASP A 63 14.50 2.74 4.42
C ASP A 63 14.76 1.26 4.52
N GLU A 64 14.40 0.64 5.65
CA GLU A 64 14.59 -0.79 5.83
C GLU A 64 13.70 -1.60 4.93
N PHE A 65 12.61 -1.01 4.46
CA PHE A 65 11.64 -1.73 3.67
C PHE A 65 11.66 -1.31 2.21
N SER A 66 12.55 -0.40 1.84
CA SER A 66 12.69 0.00 0.45
C SER A 66 13.29 -1.14 -0.35
N ASP A 67 12.69 -1.43 -1.47
CA ASP A 67 13.20 -2.45 -2.38
C ASP A 67 14.09 -1.77 -3.41
N GLU A 68 15.38 -1.72 -3.13
CA GLU A 68 16.33 -1.10 -4.03
C GLU A 68 17.09 -2.15 -4.81
N GLU A 69 17.29 -1.86 -6.06
CA GLU A 69 18.01 -2.75 -6.95
C GLU A 69 19.45 -2.39 -7.07
#